data_0acd9ed02e5db5eb9156ea89396e5b3a
#
_entry.id   0acd9ed02e5db5eb9156ea89396e5b3a
#
_cell.length_a   1.000
_cell.length_b   1.000
_cell.length_c   1.000
_cell.angle_alpha   90.00
_cell.angle_beta   90.00
_cell.angle_gamma   90.00
#
_symmetry.space_group_name_H-M   'P 1'
#
loop_
_entity.id
_entity.type
_entity.pdbx_description
1 polymer ?
#
loop_
_entity_poly.entity_id
_entity_poly.type
_entity_poly.pdbx_seq_one_letter_code
_entity_poly.pdbx_strand_id
1 'polypeptide(L)'
;MTLVLPFFSMKPTFTDHRQQHPFFKRIGSWLPTMIILGLAIPLLVYLGIMQTMGWRTPVLGVRGVIAYVTSGESDVMLYASPNSRSYLAGIGGNYETLLVPWRTYFQDRKLRIKEIQDASQLRDYKKGVLVLPSAVALSEEERNEILAFRAKGGAILTTWATGTRNGKGDWEGWQFLEKLGAKVLGEIPADVEVNHLILTGESPVSHTHPAGQRIGLGKTSESLLRATGEMVAGRFMNWARITDAARRDEGAIVYTEASGDSGRVAFFAFAESTWESRPLAASVFIDDTIQWLQREPAIVLAAWPNGKRAAQVIEMDTEDGFANALSFASIMQALEYPATFYVLTAVGKLFPDVMTILARDFEVGYHGDVHDSFKGQSATAQEQRLQNMRREMASVLPDTKGITGFRAPTEGYDATTEQLLPKYGIRHHASGPNDTEARVPFFAKIEGLTNEESLVVLPRTQRDDINLNLENFTVDQTTQALIDDFDLVVNTGAFGLLSIHSQNFKPDSTLPKAMPGFLVHTKQRRALVWKARAGDVADWWRERDRVKLSYTNSGKRLQFNITVSGTKPVSGASLVVMIPQKGLLPVVQPTKIGGVKPVVSFIDNYRATVLFDSLSPGNHVYQATFTN
;
A
#
# COMPACT_ATOMS: atom_id res chain seq x y z
N MET A 1 -70.94 -36.67 -42.94
CA MET A 1 -71.41 -35.95 -44.14
C MET A 1 -70.16 -35.36 -44.76
N THR A 2 -69.73 -36.02 -45.80
CA THR A 2 -68.42 -35.90 -46.47
C THR A 2 -68.60 -34.92 -47.63
N LEU A 3 -67.71 -33.94 -47.77
CA LEU A 3 -67.62 -33.18 -49.00
C LEU A 3 -66.17 -33.17 -49.49
N VAL A 4 -65.97 -33.87 -50.61
CA VAL A 4 -64.78 -33.93 -51.42
C VAL A 4 -64.82 -32.77 -52.44
N LEU A 5 -63.74 -32.04 -52.66
CA LEU A 5 -63.53 -31.15 -53.75
C LEU A 5 -62.17 -31.45 -54.44
N PRO A 6 -62.10 -31.30 -55.78
CA PRO A 6 -61.07 -31.95 -56.57
C PRO A 6 -59.77 -31.09 -56.74
N PHE A 7 -58.69 -31.81 -56.97
CA PHE A 7 -57.39 -31.33 -57.40
C PHE A 7 -57.39 -30.75 -58.82
N PHE A 8 -56.90 -29.54 -58.98
CA PHE A 8 -56.42 -29.04 -60.30
C PHE A 8 -54.89 -28.93 -60.24
N SER A 9 -54.24 -29.71 -61.06
CA SER A 9 -52.80 -29.69 -61.35
C SER A 9 -52.52 -28.61 -62.38
N MET A 10 -51.77 -27.57 -61.99
CA MET A 10 -51.06 -26.70 -62.94
C MET A 10 -49.59 -26.71 -62.62
N LYS A 11 -48.78 -27.20 -63.57
CA LYS A 11 -47.34 -27.04 -63.57
C LYS A 11 -47.00 -25.62 -63.99
N PRO A 12 -46.21 -24.83 -63.19
CA PRO A 12 -45.59 -23.63 -63.71
C PRO A 12 -44.20 -23.99 -64.26
N THR A 13 -43.95 -23.67 -65.48
CA THR A 13 -42.63 -23.56 -66.11
C THR A 13 -41.91 -22.37 -65.51
N PHE A 14 -40.86 -22.63 -64.70
CA PHE A 14 -39.95 -21.59 -64.20
C PHE A 14 -38.87 -21.36 -65.31
N THR A 15 -38.92 -20.21 -65.92
CA THR A 15 -37.77 -19.62 -66.63
C THR A 15 -36.88 -18.93 -65.67
N ASP A 16 -35.66 -19.42 -65.48
CA ASP A 16 -34.61 -18.89 -64.61
C ASP A 16 -33.99 -17.62 -65.22
N HIS A 17 -34.40 -16.48 -64.77
CA HIS A 17 -33.72 -15.20 -64.99
C HIS A 17 -33.26 -14.60 -63.66
N ARG A 18 -32.22 -15.19 -63.01
CA ARG A 18 -31.48 -14.55 -62.01
C ARG A 18 -30.44 -13.58 -62.57
N GLN A 19 -30.84 -12.40 -62.93
CA GLN A 19 -29.91 -11.27 -62.94
C GLN A 19 -29.51 -10.94 -61.50
N GLN A 20 -28.35 -11.47 -61.12
CA GLN A 20 -27.71 -11.06 -59.85
C GLN A 20 -27.26 -9.60 -60.00
N HIS A 21 -27.97 -8.68 -59.32
CA HIS A 21 -27.54 -7.29 -59.22
C HIS A 21 -26.11 -7.20 -58.61
N PRO A 22 -25.16 -6.51 -59.27
CA PRO A 22 -23.77 -6.38 -58.79
C PRO A 22 -23.65 -5.69 -57.45
N PHE A 23 -24.72 -5.05 -56.94
CA PHE A 23 -24.80 -4.38 -55.66
C PHE A 23 -24.69 -5.35 -54.47
N PHE A 24 -25.30 -6.53 -54.52
CA PHE A 24 -25.22 -7.51 -53.41
C PHE A 24 -23.86 -8.22 -53.30
N LYS A 25 -23.12 -8.37 -54.38
CA LYS A 25 -21.76 -8.92 -54.33
C LYS A 25 -20.76 -7.97 -53.64
N ARG A 26 -20.93 -6.66 -53.78
CA ARG A 26 -20.11 -5.66 -53.11
C ARG A 26 -20.40 -5.59 -51.60
N ILE A 27 -21.66 -5.70 -51.17
CA ILE A 27 -22.02 -5.70 -49.74
C ILE A 27 -21.45 -6.94 -49.05
N GLY A 28 -21.50 -8.13 -49.66
CA GLY A 28 -20.96 -9.35 -49.07
C GLY A 28 -19.44 -9.33 -48.86
N SER A 29 -18.68 -8.60 -49.67
CA SER A 29 -17.22 -8.45 -49.50
C SER A 29 -16.83 -7.48 -48.41
N TRP A 30 -17.73 -6.55 -48.03
CA TRP A 30 -17.50 -5.58 -46.94
C TRP A 30 -18.06 -6.03 -45.59
N LEU A 31 -18.91 -7.07 -45.57
CA LEU A 31 -19.56 -7.56 -44.35
C LEU A 31 -18.55 -7.96 -43.26
N PRO A 32 -17.46 -8.69 -43.52
CA PRO A 32 -16.43 -8.99 -42.53
C PRO A 32 -15.74 -7.74 -42.00
N THR A 33 -15.45 -6.77 -42.86
CA THR A 33 -14.82 -5.50 -42.51
C THR A 33 -15.76 -4.64 -41.64
N MET A 34 -17.05 -4.61 -41.96
CA MET A 34 -18.07 -3.91 -41.18
C MET A 34 -18.29 -4.55 -39.81
N ILE A 35 -18.24 -5.88 -39.72
CA ILE A 35 -18.30 -6.59 -38.42
C ILE A 35 -17.07 -6.29 -37.57
N ILE A 36 -15.86 -6.32 -38.17
CA ILE A 36 -14.62 -6.00 -37.47
C ILE A 36 -14.63 -4.54 -36.98
N LEU A 37 -15.04 -3.60 -37.83
CA LEU A 37 -15.16 -2.19 -37.44
C LEU A 37 -16.25 -1.96 -36.39
N GLY A 38 -17.40 -2.65 -36.51
CA GLY A 38 -18.51 -2.59 -35.56
C GLY A 38 -18.15 -3.14 -34.17
N LEU A 39 -17.17 -4.03 -34.08
CA LEU A 39 -16.65 -4.53 -32.80
C LEU A 39 -15.43 -3.73 -32.31
N ALA A 40 -14.58 -3.27 -33.22
CA ALA A 40 -13.37 -2.53 -32.88
C ALA A 40 -13.66 -1.10 -32.39
N ILE A 41 -14.63 -0.41 -32.98
CA ILE A 41 -14.99 0.97 -32.58
C ILE A 41 -15.55 1.02 -31.15
N PRO A 42 -16.56 0.22 -30.74
CA PRO A 42 -17.02 0.18 -29.36
C PRO A 42 -15.93 -0.22 -28.36
N LEU A 43 -15.03 -1.14 -28.76
CA LEU A 43 -13.91 -1.54 -27.92
C LEU A 43 -12.91 -0.38 -27.73
N LEU A 44 -12.59 0.36 -28.80
CA LEU A 44 -11.70 1.52 -28.72
C LEU A 44 -12.33 2.66 -27.92
N VAL A 45 -13.65 2.89 -28.07
CA VAL A 45 -14.40 3.88 -27.29
C VAL A 45 -14.43 3.46 -25.81
N TYR A 46 -14.68 2.19 -25.52
CA TYR A 46 -14.64 1.65 -24.16
C TYR A 46 -13.26 1.80 -23.53
N LEU A 47 -12.19 1.45 -24.25
CA LEU A 47 -10.81 1.63 -23.80
C LEU A 47 -10.44 3.11 -23.61
N GLY A 48 -10.93 3.99 -24.49
CA GLY A 48 -10.75 5.44 -24.36
C GLY A 48 -11.47 6.02 -23.14
N ILE A 49 -12.70 5.58 -22.87
CA ILE A 49 -13.47 5.99 -21.68
C ILE A 49 -12.81 5.47 -20.40
N MET A 50 -12.35 4.22 -20.39
CA MET A 50 -11.62 3.63 -19.27
C MET A 50 -10.31 4.37 -18.99
N GLN A 51 -9.62 4.82 -20.04
CA GLN A 51 -8.38 5.60 -19.91
C GLN A 51 -8.64 7.03 -19.42
N THR A 52 -9.72 7.67 -19.84
CA THR A 52 -10.06 9.05 -19.43
C THR A 52 -10.66 9.13 -18.03
N MET A 53 -11.37 8.09 -17.59
CA MET A 53 -11.97 8.03 -16.25
C MET A 53 -10.99 7.58 -15.15
N GLY A 54 -9.71 7.32 -15.49
CA GLY A 54 -8.70 6.93 -14.51
C GLY A 54 -8.98 5.59 -13.81
N TRP A 55 -9.86 4.78 -14.38
CA TRP A 55 -10.11 3.44 -13.88
C TRP A 55 -8.88 2.59 -14.15
N ARG A 56 -8.23 2.17 -13.09
CA ARG A 56 -7.10 1.23 -13.18
C ARG A 56 -7.64 -0.07 -13.75
N THR A 57 -7.20 -0.42 -14.95
CA THR A 57 -7.36 -1.80 -15.42
C THR A 57 -6.56 -2.69 -14.49
N PRO A 58 -7.17 -3.73 -13.91
CA PRO A 58 -6.42 -4.66 -13.09
C PRO A 58 -5.28 -5.25 -13.91
N VAL A 59 -4.09 -5.27 -13.36
CA VAL A 59 -2.80 -5.89 -13.72
C VAL A 59 -2.47 -6.09 -15.22
N LEU A 60 -3.47 -6.38 -16.02
CA LEU A 60 -3.33 -6.42 -17.47
C LEU A 60 -3.53 -5.01 -18.03
N GLY A 61 -2.46 -4.27 -18.22
CA GLY A 61 -2.45 -3.15 -19.16
C GLY A 61 -3.01 -3.62 -20.51
N VAL A 62 -3.36 -2.67 -21.37
CA VAL A 62 -3.88 -2.95 -22.74
C VAL A 62 -3.13 -4.10 -23.45
N ARG A 63 -1.86 -4.29 -23.13
CA ARG A 63 -1.00 -5.38 -23.63
C ARG A 63 -1.40 -6.75 -23.10
N GLY A 64 -1.77 -6.89 -21.83
CA GLY A 64 -2.25 -8.15 -21.28
C GLY A 64 -3.58 -8.57 -21.91
N VAL A 65 -4.49 -7.59 -22.17
CA VAL A 65 -5.74 -7.87 -22.89
C VAL A 65 -5.48 -8.24 -24.34
N ILE A 66 -4.56 -7.58 -25.03
CA ILE A 66 -4.19 -7.90 -26.43
C ILE A 66 -3.46 -9.25 -26.47
N ALA A 67 -2.51 -9.50 -25.57
CA ALA A 67 -1.84 -10.81 -25.47
C ALA A 67 -2.84 -11.92 -25.14
N TYR A 68 -3.79 -11.66 -24.24
CA TYR A 68 -4.88 -12.59 -23.92
C TYR A 68 -5.78 -12.91 -25.11
N VAL A 69 -6.09 -11.91 -25.94
CA VAL A 69 -6.97 -12.10 -27.13
C VAL A 69 -6.20 -12.72 -28.29
N THR A 70 -4.89 -12.45 -28.41
CA THR A 70 -4.11 -12.83 -29.60
C THR A 70 -3.25 -14.06 -29.44
N SER A 71 -2.76 -14.39 -28.23
CA SER A 71 -1.80 -15.48 -28.03
C SER A 71 -2.42 -16.79 -27.55
N GLY A 72 -3.59 -16.75 -26.92
CA GLY A 72 -4.21 -17.97 -26.35
C GLY A 72 -3.40 -18.65 -25.22
N GLU A 73 -2.17 -18.19 -24.97
CA GLU A 73 -1.27 -18.70 -23.94
C GLU A 73 -1.28 -17.79 -22.72
N SER A 74 -1.31 -18.39 -21.52
CA SER A 74 -1.20 -17.67 -20.27
C SER A 74 0.26 -17.54 -19.86
N ASP A 75 0.69 -16.32 -19.52
CA ASP A 75 2.01 -16.07 -18.94
C ASP A 75 2.07 -16.48 -17.45
N VAL A 76 0.94 -16.94 -16.86
CA VAL A 76 0.85 -17.38 -15.47
C VAL A 76 0.37 -18.83 -15.40
N MET A 77 1.11 -19.64 -14.65
CA MET A 77 0.87 -21.06 -14.45
C MET A 77 0.63 -21.34 -12.97
N LEU A 78 -0.37 -22.16 -12.64
CA LEU A 78 -0.65 -22.64 -11.29
C LEU A 78 -0.20 -24.09 -11.18
N TYR A 79 0.73 -24.37 -10.27
CA TYR A 79 1.21 -25.74 -10.07
C TYR A 79 0.41 -26.45 -8.98
N ALA A 80 -0.36 -27.46 -9.37
CA ALA A 80 -1.15 -28.31 -8.48
C ALA A 80 -0.41 -29.65 -8.25
N SER A 81 0.59 -29.64 -7.36
CA SER A 81 1.48 -30.79 -7.13
C SER A 81 0.71 -32.05 -6.71
N PRO A 82 0.83 -33.17 -7.46
CA PRO A 82 0.26 -34.45 -7.07
C PRO A 82 0.84 -34.98 -5.75
N ASN A 83 2.13 -34.76 -5.49
CA ASN A 83 2.78 -35.20 -4.26
C ASN A 83 2.25 -34.44 -3.03
N SER A 84 2.05 -33.12 -3.12
CA SER A 84 1.43 -32.33 -2.06
C SER A 84 -0.01 -32.76 -1.80
N ARG A 85 -0.76 -33.07 -2.84
CA ARG A 85 -2.13 -33.60 -2.74
C ARG A 85 -2.13 -34.95 -1.98
N SER A 86 -1.27 -35.88 -2.37
CA SER A 86 -1.17 -37.20 -1.76
C SER A 86 -0.72 -37.09 -0.30
N TYR A 87 0.28 -36.26 -0.02
CA TYR A 87 0.78 -36.06 1.33
C TYR A 87 -0.29 -35.49 2.26
N LEU A 88 -0.95 -34.38 1.87
CA LEU A 88 -1.98 -33.75 2.71
C LEU A 88 -3.16 -34.68 2.92
N ALA A 89 -3.62 -35.41 1.90
CA ALA A 89 -4.67 -36.42 2.05
C ALA A 89 -4.26 -37.52 3.06
N GLY A 90 -3.00 -37.93 3.05
CA GLY A 90 -2.45 -38.95 3.98
C GLY A 90 -2.46 -38.52 5.44
N ILE A 91 -2.42 -37.22 5.73
CA ILE A 91 -2.47 -36.66 7.10
C ILE A 91 -3.84 -36.05 7.45
N GLY A 92 -4.88 -36.33 6.64
CA GLY A 92 -6.23 -35.84 6.87
C GLY A 92 -6.49 -34.39 6.41
N GLY A 93 -5.54 -33.77 5.72
CA GLY A 93 -5.70 -32.44 5.12
C GLY A 93 -6.22 -32.50 3.68
N ASN A 94 -6.47 -31.33 3.09
CA ASN A 94 -6.95 -31.21 1.72
C ASN A 94 -6.20 -30.12 0.96
N TYR A 95 -5.40 -30.49 -0.04
CA TYR A 95 -4.64 -29.53 -0.85
C TYR A 95 -5.52 -28.58 -1.66
N GLU A 96 -6.75 -28.99 -1.99
CA GLU A 96 -7.68 -28.12 -2.72
C GLU A 96 -8.01 -26.84 -1.95
N THR A 97 -8.03 -26.87 -0.62
CA THR A 97 -8.25 -25.66 0.18
C THR A 97 -7.18 -24.60 -0.02
N LEU A 98 -5.96 -24.99 -0.38
CA LEU A 98 -4.84 -24.08 -0.69
C LEU A 98 -4.82 -23.63 -2.17
N LEU A 99 -5.46 -24.40 -3.08
CA LEU A 99 -5.57 -24.06 -4.50
C LEU A 99 -6.77 -23.14 -4.80
N VAL A 100 -7.88 -23.30 -4.08
CA VAL A 100 -9.13 -22.55 -4.30
C VAL A 100 -8.91 -21.03 -4.22
N PRO A 101 -8.20 -20.46 -3.23
CA PRO A 101 -7.97 -19.02 -3.18
C PRO A 101 -7.29 -18.47 -4.44
N TRP A 102 -6.35 -19.22 -5.01
CA TRP A 102 -5.68 -18.85 -6.26
C TRP A 102 -6.60 -18.92 -7.47
N ARG A 103 -7.38 -19.99 -7.60
CA ARG A 103 -8.36 -20.13 -8.70
C ARG A 103 -9.40 -19.02 -8.64
N THR A 104 -9.89 -18.69 -7.43
CA THR A 104 -10.81 -17.57 -7.20
C THR A 104 -10.17 -16.24 -7.59
N TYR A 105 -8.93 -15.99 -7.14
CA TYR A 105 -8.18 -14.80 -7.51
C TYR A 105 -8.08 -14.65 -9.04
N PHE A 106 -7.67 -15.69 -9.75
CA PHE A 106 -7.52 -15.63 -11.21
C PHE A 106 -8.88 -15.48 -11.93
N GLN A 107 -9.92 -16.13 -11.41
CA GLN A 107 -11.28 -16.00 -11.95
C GLN A 107 -11.80 -14.57 -11.79
N ASP A 108 -11.65 -13.97 -10.62
CA ASP A 108 -12.08 -12.59 -10.34
C ASP A 108 -11.32 -11.57 -11.21
N ARG A 109 -10.06 -11.84 -11.51
CA ARG A 109 -9.23 -11.04 -12.43
C ARG A 109 -9.49 -11.34 -13.89
N LYS A 110 -10.35 -12.34 -14.21
CA LYS A 110 -10.60 -12.84 -15.57
C LYS A 110 -9.31 -13.24 -16.31
N LEU A 111 -8.35 -13.75 -15.55
CA LEU A 111 -7.09 -14.24 -16.06
C LEU A 111 -7.23 -15.70 -16.46
N ARG A 112 -6.85 -16.04 -17.70
CA ARG A 112 -6.65 -17.45 -18.07
C ARG A 112 -5.35 -17.91 -17.45
N ILE A 113 -5.42 -18.96 -16.63
CA ILE A 113 -4.25 -19.65 -16.13
C ILE A 113 -4.15 -21.02 -16.76
N LYS A 114 -2.93 -21.52 -16.85
CA LYS A 114 -2.67 -22.92 -17.11
C LYS A 114 -2.40 -23.60 -15.78
N GLU A 115 -3.27 -24.51 -15.40
CA GLU A 115 -3.01 -25.39 -14.25
C GLU A 115 -2.11 -26.54 -14.71
N ILE A 116 -0.96 -26.69 -14.06
CA ILE A 116 0.06 -27.71 -14.35
C ILE A 116 0.04 -28.71 -13.21
N GLN A 117 -0.04 -30.00 -13.52
CA GLN A 117 0.07 -31.09 -12.55
C GLN A 117 1.32 -31.95 -12.79
N ASP A 118 1.92 -31.86 -13.95
CA ASP A 118 3.17 -32.52 -14.29
C ASP A 118 4.27 -31.47 -14.50
N ALA A 119 5.28 -31.47 -13.63
CA ALA A 119 6.36 -30.51 -13.66
C ALA A 119 7.18 -30.57 -14.97
N SER A 120 7.19 -31.70 -15.68
CA SER A 120 7.89 -31.83 -16.97
C SER A 120 7.35 -30.85 -18.03
N GLN A 121 6.07 -30.44 -17.93
CA GLN A 121 5.48 -29.43 -18.80
C GLN A 121 6.17 -28.07 -18.71
N LEU A 122 6.90 -27.78 -17.61
CA LEU A 122 7.66 -26.53 -17.47
C LEU A 122 8.80 -26.43 -18.49
N ARG A 123 9.22 -27.53 -19.10
CA ARG A 123 10.25 -27.56 -20.17
C ARG A 123 9.82 -26.78 -21.40
N ASP A 124 8.51 -26.73 -21.67
CA ASP A 124 7.94 -26.08 -22.85
C ASP A 124 7.91 -24.55 -22.71
N TYR A 125 8.11 -24.03 -21.47
CA TYR A 125 8.04 -22.60 -21.19
C TYR A 125 9.44 -22.02 -21.01
N LYS A 126 9.72 -20.94 -21.74
CA LYS A 126 10.96 -20.17 -21.58
C LYS A 126 10.82 -19.02 -20.59
N LYS A 127 9.60 -18.50 -20.44
CA LYS A 127 9.26 -17.35 -19.58
C LYS A 127 7.87 -17.58 -19.00
N GLY A 128 7.49 -16.75 -18.04
CA GLY A 128 6.20 -16.77 -17.38
C GLY A 128 6.36 -16.78 -15.87
N VAL A 129 5.25 -16.75 -15.16
CA VAL A 129 5.19 -16.80 -13.70
C VAL A 129 4.59 -18.13 -13.28
N LEU A 130 5.34 -18.91 -12.51
CA LEU A 130 4.89 -20.15 -11.89
C LEU A 130 4.46 -19.85 -10.46
N VAL A 131 3.21 -20.11 -10.14
CA VAL A 131 2.67 -20.03 -8.77
C VAL A 131 2.71 -21.41 -8.14
N LEU A 132 3.32 -21.52 -6.96
CA LEU A 132 3.45 -22.73 -6.15
C LEU A 132 2.65 -22.57 -4.86
N PRO A 133 1.33 -22.87 -4.85
CA PRO A 133 0.48 -22.67 -3.68
C PRO A 133 0.80 -23.67 -2.59
N SER A 134 1.54 -23.29 -1.57
CA SER A 134 1.88 -24.16 -0.43
C SER A 134 2.14 -25.62 -0.83
N ALA A 135 2.93 -25.80 -1.92
CA ALA A 135 3.26 -27.10 -2.48
C ALA A 135 4.24 -27.85 -1.56
N VAL A 136 3.77 -28.26 -0.39
CA VAL A 136 4.56 -28.76 0.74
C VAL A 136 5.43 -29.95 0.37
N ALA A 137 4.88 -30.96 -0.31
CA ALA A 137 5.62 -32.15 -0.74
C ALA A 137 5.91 -32.08 -2.23
N LEU A 138 7.19 -32.11 -2.57
CA LEU A 138 7.70 -32.13 -3.95
C LEU A 138 8.70 -33.27 -4.10
N SER A 139 8.57 -34.06 -5.14
CA SER A 139 9.60 -35.03 -5.52
C SER A 139 10.88 -34.33 -5.97
N GLU A 140 11.97 -35.05 -6.04
CA GLU A 140 13.24 -34.52 -6.54
C GLU A 140 13.11 -34.05 -8.01
N GLU A 141 12.34 -34.77 -8.83
CA GLU A 141 12.07 -34.40 -10.21
C GLU A 141 11.29 -33.08 -10.29
N GLU A 142 10.19 -32.92 -9.53
CA GLU A 142 9.44 -31.67 -9.48
C GLU A 142 10.32 -30.48 -9.10
N ARG A 143 11.14 -30.64 -8.07
CA ARG A 143 12.07 -29.58 -7.63
C ARG A 143 13.07 -29.21 -8.71
N ASN A 144 13.65 -30.22 -9.38
CA ASN A 144 14.64 -30.00 -10.43
C ASN A 144 14.01 -29.27 -11.64
N GLU A 145 12.80 -29.65 -12.06
CA GLU A 145 12.09 -28.95 -13.14
C GLU A 145 11.75 -27.51 -12.79
N ILE A 146 11.29 -27.24 -11.56
CA ILE A 146 11.00 -25.88 -11.07
C ILE A 146 12.28 -25.04 -11.05
N LEU A 147 13.39 -25.59 -10.52
CA LEU A 147 14.67 -24.87 -10.50
C LEU A 147 15.22 -24.64 -11.92
N ALA A 148 15.06 -25.62 -12.83
CA ALA A 148 15.45 -25.48 -14.23
C ALA A 148 14.61 -24.41 -14.95
N PHE A 149 13.31 -24.36 -14.70
CA PHE A 149 12.43 -23.30 -15.20
C PHE A 149 12.91 -21.91 -14.75
N ARG A 150 13.21 -21.75 -13.45
CA ARG A 150 13.78 -20.51 -12.92
C ARG A 150 15.11 -20.15 -13.58
N ALA A 151 16.03 -21.12 -13.74
CA ALA A 151 17.34 -20.90 -14.34
C ALA A 151 17.25 -20.41 -15.80
N LYS A 152 16.17 -20.76 -16.51
CA LYS A 152 15.89 -20.29 -17.88
C LYS A 152 15.19 -18.92 -17.93
N GLY A 153 14.96 -18.26 -16.80
CA GLY A 153 14.32 -16.96 -16.69
C GLY A 153 12.84 -16.97 -16.30
N GLY A 154 12.26 -18.14 -16.03
CA GLY A 154 10.90 -18.27 -15.48
C GLY A 154 10.83 -17.75 -14.05
N ALA A 155 9.83 -16.92 -13.76
CA ALA A 155 9.64 -16.33 -12.43
C ALA A 155 8.78 -17.22 -11.54
N ILE A 156 9.00 -17.14 -10.21
CA ILE A 156 8.30 -18.00 -9.25
C ILE A 156 7.64 -17.15 -8.17
N LEU A 157 6.36 -17.42 -7.91
CA LEU A 157 5.64 -16.99 -6.72
C LEU A 157 5.36 -18.23 -5.88
N THR A 158 5.86 -18.28 -4.66
CA THR A 158 5.68 -19.43 -3.78
C THR A 158 5.21 -19.00 -2.39
N THR A 159 4.51 -19.90 -1.71
CA THR A 159 3.89 -19.63 -0.42
C THR A 159 4.28 -20.68 0.60
N TRP A 160 4.30 -20.28 1.86
CA TRP A 160 4.42 -21.10 3.06
C TRP A 160 5.52 -22.17 2.97
N ALA A 161 5.20 -23.41 3.37
CA ALA A 161 6.11 -24.53 3.52
C ALA A 161 6.40 -25.28 2.21
N THR A 162 6.37 -24.62 1.05
CA THR A 162 6.60 -25.24 -0.26
C THR A 162 7.95 -26.00 -0.31
N GLY A 163 7.90 -27.25 -0.74
CA GLY A 163 9.08 -28.11 -0.96
C GLY A 163 9.83 -28.51 0.32
N THR A 164 9.19 -28.43 1.49
CA THR A 164 9.80 -28.85 2.76
C THR A 164 9.80 -30.36 2.96
N ARG A 165 9.02 -31.08 2.16
CA ARG A 165 8.92 -32.55 2.20
C ARG A 165 9.21 -33.13 0.83
N ASN A 166 9.78 -34.35 0.81
CA ASN A 166 10.00 -35.09 -0.42
C ASN A 166 8.70 -35.74 -0.95
N GLY A 167 8.75 -36.41 -2.09
CA GLY A 167 7.60 -37.08 -2.69
C GLY A 167 7.00 -38.21 -1.86
N LYS A 168 7.70 -38.69 -0.81
CA LYS A 168 7.19 -39.66 0.16
C LYS A 168 6.58 -39.01 1.40
N GLY A 169 6.68 -37.69 1.54
CA GLY A 169 6.21 -36.92 2.69
C GLY A 169 7.23 -36.77 3.82
N ASP A 170 8.45 -37.26 3.68
CA ASP A 170 9.51 -37.10 4.68
C ASP A 170 9.97 -35.63 4.74
N TRP A 171 10.27 -35.14 5.93
CA TRP A 171 10.74 -33.79 6.15
C TRP A 171 12.19 -33.63 5.67
N GLU A 172 12.42 -32.63 4.81
CA GLU A 172 13.75 -32.26 4.28
C GLU A 172 14.19 -30.83 4.64
N GLY A 173 13.40 -30.15 5.46
CA GLY A 173 13.69 -28.78 5.88
C GLY A 173 13.40 -27.73 4.82
N TRP A 174 14.03 -26.56 4.97
CA TRP A 174 13.76 -25.35 4.18
C TRP A 174 14.66 -25.19 2.95
N GLN A 175 15.49 -26.18 2.64
CA GLN A 175 16.53 -26.08 1.61
C GLN A 175 16.02 -25.72 0.22
N PHE A 176 14.80 -26.15 -0.13
CA PHE A 176 14.21 -25.82 -1.43
C PHE A 176 13.88 -24.32 -1.53
N LEU A 177 13.28 -23.73 -0.49
CA LEU A 177 13.01 -22.29 -0.42
C LEU A 177 14.30 -21.47 -0.41
N GLU A 178 15.34 -21.96 0.26
CA GLU A 178 16.65 -21.31 0.27
C GLU A 178 17.29 -21.30 -1.12
N LYS A 179 17.18 -22.39 -1.90
CA LYS A 179 17.59 -22.43 -3.31
C LYS A 179 16.77 -21.44 -4.17
N LEU A 180 15.55 -21.11 -3.78
CA LEU A 180 14.73 -20.07 -4.42
C LEU A 180 15.09 -18.66 -3.95
N GLY A 181 15.92 -18.49 -2.91
CA GLY A 181 16.37 -17.21 -2.39
C GLY A 181 15.58 -16.70 -1.18
N ALA A 182 14.73 -17.53 -0.58
CA ALA A 182 14.02 -17.23 0.65
C ALA A 182 14.56 -18.11 1.80
N LYS A 183 15.31 -17.53 2.72
CA LYS A 183 15.80 -18.23 3.90
C LYS A 183 14.75 -18.25 4.98
N VAL A 184 14.28 -19.43 5.36
CA VAL A 184 13.34 -19.63 6.47
C VAL A 184 14.12 -20.00 7.71
N LEU A 185 13.86 -19.27 8.81
CA LEU A 185 14.51 -19.44 10.11
C LEU A 185 13.71 -20.34 11.06
N GLY A 186 12.51 -20.75 10.65
CA GLY A 186 11.59 -21.56 11.42
C GLY A 186 10.18 -20.96 11.45
N GLU A 187 9.35 -21.49 12.31
CA GLU A 187 7.99 -21.01 12.53
C GLU A 187 7.98 -19.88 13.56
N ILE A 188 6.97 -18.99 13.48
CA ILE A 188 6.69 -18.05 14.57
C ILE A 188 6.12 -18.86 15.74
N PRO A 189 6.67 -18.76 16.97
CA PRO A 189 6.15 -19.44 18.13
C PRO A 189 4.65 -19.14 18.34
N ALA A 190 3.89 -20.17 18.74
CA ALA A 190 2.44 -20.06 18.91
C ALA A 190 1.99 -19.09 20.02
N ASP A 191 2.88 -18.78 20.97
CA ASP A 191 2.69 -17.79 22.04
C ASP A 191 2.93 -16.35 21.59
N VAL A 192 3.50 -16.17 20.40
CA VAL A 192 3.70 -14.84 19.80
C VAL A 192 2.46 -14.45 19.01
N GLU A 193 1.72 -13.49 19.53
CA GLU A 193 0.55 -12.98 18.86
C GLU A 193 0.91 -12.17 17.61
N VAL A 194 0.45 -12.62 16.44
CA VAL A 194 0.57 -11.92 15.16
C VAL A 194 -0.80 -11.84 14.51
N ASN A 195 -1.29 -10.62 14.34
CA ASN A 195 -2.63 -10.38 13.82
C ASN A 195 -2.64 -9.71 12.45
N HIS A 196 -1.51 -9.12 12.03
CA HIS A 196 -1.46 -8.30 10.83
C HIS A 196 -0.19 -8.53 10.03
N LEU A 197 -0.36 -8.38 8.72
CA LEU A 197 0.70 -8.11 7.76
C LEU A 197 0.79 -6.59 7.57
N ILE A 198 1.96 -5.99 7.78
CA ILE A 198 2.25 -4.61 7.43
C ILE A 198 3.06 -4.58 6.13
N LEU A 199 2.58 -3.83 5.13
CA LEU A 199 3.26 -3.71 3.84
C LEU A 199 4.28 -2.57 3.86
N THR A 200 5.45 -2.83 3.28
CA THR A 200 6.45 -1.80 3.01
C THR A 200 5.94 -0.93 1.86
N GLY A 201 5.89 0.37 2.07
CA GLY A 201 5.47 1.33 1.05
C GLY A 201 6.47 1.40 -0.09
N GLU A 202 5.95 1.67 -1.29
CA GLU A 202 6.77 1.86 -2.49
C GLU A 202 7.62 0.63 -2.87
N SER A 203 7.28 -0.56 -2.35
CA SER A 203 7.90 -1.81 -2.76
C SER A 203 7.39 -2.26 -4.13
N PRO A 204 8.22 -2.82 -5.01
CA PRO A 204 7.78 -3.28 -6.32
C PRO A 204 6.72 -4.39 -6.28
N VAL A 205 6.65 -5.17 -5.18
CA VAL A 205 5.64 -6.23 -5.01
C VAL A 205 4.45 -5.82 -4.15
N SER A 206 4.35 -4.53 -3.79
CA SER A 206 3.19 -3.97 -3.06
C SER A 206 3.00 -2.48 -3.34
N HIS A 207 3.38 -2.01 -4.54
CA HIS A 207 3.47 -0.59 -4.85
C HIS A 207 2.13 0.14 -4.91
N THR A 208 1.02 -0.56 -5.12
CA THR A 208 -0.31 0.05 -5.14
C THR A 208 -0.91 0.23 -3.75
N HIS A 209 -0.35 -0.41 -2.73
CA HIS A 209 -0.77 -0.22 -1.35
C HIS A 209 -0.15 1.04 -0.75
N PRO A 210 -0.90 1.76 0.10
CA PRO A 210 -0.30 2.82 0.91
C PRO A 210 0.84 2.29 1.78
N ALA A 211 1.86 3.12 1.95
CA ALA A 211 2.98 2.82 2.83
C ALA A 211 2.51 2.43 4.23
N GLY A 212 3.03 1.34 4.74
CA GLY A 212 2.74 0.84 6.09
C GLY A 212 1.29 0.37 6.30
N GLN A 213 0.52 0.09 5.23
CA GLN A 213 -0.82 -0.46 5.37
C GLN A 213 -0.78 -1.79 6.12
N ARG A 214 -1.69 -1.94 7.08
CA ARG A 214 -1.93 -3.20 7.79
C ARG A 214 -3.03 -4.00 7.09
N ILE A 215 -2.80 -5.29 6.96
CA ILE A 215 -3.80 -6.25 6.47
C ILE A 215 -4.00 -7.29 7.57
N GLY A 216 -5.22 -7.43 8.07
CA GLY A 216 -5.56 -8.44 9.07
C GLY A 216 -5.38 -9.84 8.52
N LEU A 217 -4.73 -10.70 9.28
CA LEU A 217 -4.53 -12.11 8.95
C LEU A 217 -5.64 -12.95 9.56
N GLY A 218 -6.14 -13.93 8.81
CA GLY A 218 -7.05 -14.93 9.31
C GLY A 218 -6.34 -15.90 10.28
N LYS A 219 -7.07 -16.39 11.27
CA LYS A 219 -6.57 -17.48 12.11
C LYS A 219 -6.68 -18.80 11.35
N THR A 220 -5.56 -19.50 11.26
CA THR A 220 -5.46 -20.78 10.53
C THR A 220 -4.71 -21.81 11.35
N SER A 221 -4.74 -23.07 10.93
CA SER A 221 -3.93 -24.14 11.49
C SER A 221 -2.48 -24.07 11.04
N GLU A 222 -2.22 -23.38 9.93
CA GLU A 222 -0.89 -23.21 9.36
C GLU A 222 -0.12 -22.15 10.14
N SER A 223 1.09 -22.51 10.59
CA SER A 223 1.98 -21.59 11.28
C SER A 223 2.51 -20.51 10.32
N LEU A 224 2.71 -19.30 10.85
CA LEU A 224 3.45 -18.26 10.13
C LEU A 224 4.94 -18.56 10.18
N LEU A 225 5.66 -18.24 9.11
CA LEU A 225 7.09 -18.55 9.01
C LEU A 225 7.95 -17.31 9.21
N ARG A 226 9.08 -17.48 9.89
CA ARG A 226 10.15 -16.49 10.02
C ARG A 226 11.02 -16.58 8.78
N ALA A 227 11.02 -15.57 7.94
CA ALA A 227 11.75 -15.56 6.69
C ALA A 227 12.65 -14.33 6.54
N THR A 228 13.76 -14.50 5.83
CA THR A 228 14.63 -13.42 5.36
C THR A 228 14.91 -13.60 3.87
N GLY A 229 15.23 -12.52 3.18
CA GLY A 229 15.53 -12.54 1.76
C GLY A 229 16.32 -11.31 1.34
N GLU A 230 16.59 -11.16 0.05
CA GLU A 230 17.31 -10.00 -0.48
C GLU A 230 16.57 -8.70 -0.16
N MET A 231 15.24 -8.71 -0.33
CA MET A 231 14.37 -7.58 -0.06
C MET A 231 13.12 -8.03 0.69
N VAL A 232 12.55 -7.11 1.49
CA VAL A 232 11.33 -7.32 2.27
C VAL A 232 10.25 -6.34 1.81
N ALA A 233 9.06 -6.86 1.49
CA ALA A 233 7.89 -6.09 1.11
C ALA A 233 6.77 -6.11 2.16
N GLY A 234 6.83 -7.04 3.09
CA GLY A 234 5.86 -7.15 4.17
C GLY A 234 6.48 -7.75 5.43
N ARG A 235 5.94 -7.38 6.59
CA ARG A 235 6.37 -7.86 7.90
C ARG A 235 5.16 -8.29 8.72
N PHE A 236 5.35 -9.23 9.61
CA PHE A 236 4.32 -9.55 10.60
C PHE A 236 4.30 -8.54 11.74
N MET A 237 3.12 -8.31 12.27
CA MET A 237 2.88 -7.33 13.31
C MET A 237 1.72 -7.74 14.19
N ASN A 238 1.85 -7.51 15.49
CA ASN A 238 0.73 -7.65 16.41
C ASN A 238 -0.19 -6.41 16.38
N TRP A 239 -1.28 -6.47 17.12
CA TRP A 239 -2.22 -5.34 17.19
C TRP A 239 -1.61 -4.10 17.83
N ALA A 240 -0.70 -4.25 18.76
CA ALA A 240 0.01 -3.14 19.41
C ALA A 240 1.00 -2.38 18.49
N ARG A 241 1.07 -2.73 17.21
CA ARG A 241 1.84 -2.08 16.13
C ARG A 241 3.35 -2.21 16.24
N ILE A 242 3.82 -3.07 17.10
CA ILE A 242 5.25 -3.37 17.24
C ILE A 242 5.54 -4.75 16.68
N THR A 243 6.68 -4.86 16.00
CA THR A 243 7.31 -6.15 15.76
C THR A 243 8.21 -6.46 16.95
N ASP A 244 8.47 -7.73 17.18
CA ASP A 244 9.54 -8.12 18.08
C ASP A 244 10.85 -7.51 17.55
N ALA A 245 11.55 -6.75 18.40
CA ALA A 245 12.82 -6.11 18.03
C ALA A 245 13.88 -7.13 17.57
N ALA A 246 13.87 -8.35 18.10
CA ALA A 246 14.74 -9.45 17.68
C ALA A 246 14.42 -9.95 16.26
N ARG A 247 13.25 -9.59 15.70
CA ARG A 247 12.78 -10.01 14.37
C ARG A 247 12.70 -8.87 13.36
N ARG A 248 13.33 -7.73 13.64
CA ARG A 248 13.20 -6.53 12.76
C ARG A 248 13.63 -6.78 11.30
N ASP A 249 14.52 -7.73 11.06
CA ASP A 249 15.03 -8.07 9.72
C ASP A 249 14.25 -9.19 9.05
N GLU A 250 13.26 -9.77 9.75
CA GLU A 250 12.41 -10.82 9.20
C GLU A 250 11.28 -10.24 8.35
N GLY A 251 10.93 -10.94 7.27
CA GLY A 251 9.86 -10.59 6.35
C GLY A 251 8.73 -11.62 6.36
N ALA A 252 7.52 -11.14 6.14
CA ALA A 252 6.36 -11.95 5.80
C ALA A 252 6.21 -12.12 4.28
N ILE A 253 6.66 -11.10 3.53
CA ILE A 253 6.78 -11.13 2.07
C ILE A 253 8.22 -10.76 1.76
N VAL A 254 8.95 -11.69 1.15
CA VAL A 254 10.32 -11.48 0.71
C VAL A 254 10.42 -11.73 -0.80
N TYR A 255 11.32 -11.02 -1.45
CA TYR A 255 11.52 -11.17 -2.88
C TYR A 255 13.00 -11.03 -3.24
N THR A 256 13.39 -11.70 -4.33
CA THR A 256 14.77 -11.72 -4.78
C THR A 256 14.85 -11.71 -6.29
N GLU A 257 15.81 -10.98 -6.81
CA GLU A 257 16.23 -11.05 -8.19
C GLU A 257 17.47 -11.91 -8.28
N ALA A 258 17.39 -12.98 -9.04
CA ALA A 258 18.56 -13.81 -9.26
C ALA A 258 19.62 -13.07 -10.10
N SER A 259 20.88 -13.44 -9.92
CA SER A 259 21.96 -12.98 -10.77
C SER A 259 21.81 -13.51 -12.21
N GLY A 260 22.14 -12.69 -13.20
CA GLY A 260 22.08 -13.07 -14.62
C GLY A 260 20.66 -13.15 -15.16
N ASP A 261 20.40 -14.13 -16.03
CA ASP A 261 19.12 -14.31 -16.74
C ASP A 261 18.09 -15.13 -15.96
N SER A 262 18.40 -15.58 -14.75
CA SER A 262 17.46 -16.35 -13.91
C SER A 262 16.20 -15.58 -13.57
N GLY A 263 15.11 -16.31 -13.31
CA GLY A 263 13.82 -15.74 -12.95
C GLY A 263 13.78 -15.15 -11.55
N ARG A 264 12.95 -14.12 -11.38
CA ARG A 264 12.61 -13.50 -10.10
C ARG A 264 11.83 -14.46 -9.21
N VAL A 265 11.94 -14.27 -7.91
CA VAL A 265 11.19 -15.06 -6.93
C VAL A 265 10.53 -14.11 -5.92
N ALA A 266 9.27 -14.36 -5.63
CA ALA A 266 8.58 -13.82 -4.48
C ALA A 266 8.09 -14.95 -3.58
N PHE A 267 8.25 -14.79 -2.28
CA PHE A 267 7.86 -15.76 -1.27
C PHE A 267 6.98 -15.10 -0.22
N PHE A 268 5.81 -15.70 0.02
CA PHE A 268 4.92 -15.34 1.10
C PHE A 268 5.09 -16.33 2.25
N ALA A 269 5.54 -15.86 3.39
CA ALA A 269 5.86 -16.70 4.57
C ALA A 269 4.60 -17.16 5.33
N PHE A 270 3.46 -17.25 4.66
CA PHE A 270 2.15 -17.65 5.18
C PHE A 270 1.37 -18.42 4.12
N ALA A 271 0.44 -19.26 4.58
CA ALA A 271 -0.42 -20.04 3.72
C ALA A 271 -1.63 -19.23 3.20
N GLU A 272 -2.28 -19.72 2.15
CA GLU A 272 -3.42 -19.11 1.50
C GLU A 272 -4.62 -18.92 2.42
N SER A 273 -4.79 -19.79 3.39
CA SER A 273 -5.83 -19.71 4.40
C SER A 273 -5.80 -18.43 5.24
N THR A 274 -4.61 -17.81 5.41
CA THR A 274 -4.46 -16.57 6.19
C THR A 274 -5.09 -15.35 5.52
N TRP A 275 -5.20 -15.33 4.20
CA TRP A 275 -5.72 -14.18 3.45
C TRP A 275 -7.21 -14.27 3.08
N GLU A 276 -7.85 -15.44 3.31
CA GLU A 276 -9.29 -15.61 3.03
C GLU A 276 -10.17 -14.59 3.77
N SER A 277 -9.73 -14.11 4.94
CA SER A 277 -10.43 -13.06 5.67
C SER A 277 -10.40 -11.68 5.00
N ARG A 278 -9.46 -11.43 4.10
CA ARG A 278 -9.23 -10.15 3.39
C ARG A 278 -8.85 -10.35 1.93
N PRO A 279 -9.65 -11.06 1.14
CA PRO A 279 -9.27 -11.48 -0.22
C PRO A 279 -9.01 -10.30 -1.17
N LEU A 280 -9.75 -9.19 -1.03
CA LEU A 280 -9.54 -8.01 -1.86
C LEU A 280 -8.20 -7.33 -1.56
N ALA A 281 -7.79 -7.24 -0.29
CA ALA A 281 -6.50 -6.66 0.07
C ALA A 281 -5.35 -7.57 -0.39
N ALA A 282 -5.51 -8.90 -0.24
CA ALA A 282 -4.53 -9.86 -0.72
C ALA A 282 -4.36 -9.80 -2.24
N SER A 283 -5.46 -9.75 -3.00
CA SER A 283 -5.38 -9.71 -4.46
C SER A 283 -4.61 -8.51 -5.00
N VAL A 284 -4.61 -7.37 -4.34
CA VAL A 284 -3.87 -6.19 -4.81
C VAL A 284 -2.35 -6.39 -4.71
N PHE A 285 -1.82 -6.92 -3.60
CA PHE A 285 -0.38 -7.17 -3.53
C PHE A 285 0.06 -8.39 -4.36
N ILE A 286 -0.84 -9.33 -4.66
CA ILE A 286 -0.59 -10.40 -5.64
C ILE A 286 -0.48 -9.80 -7.04
N ASP A 287 -1.37 -8.86 -7.40
CA ASP A 287 -1.31 -8.13 -8.68
C ASP A 287 0.04 -7.45 -8.86
N ASP A 288 0.50 -6.69 -7.86
CA ASP A 288 1.78 -6.01 -7.86
C ASP A 288 2.96 -7.01 -7.97
N THR A 289 2.86 -8.13 -7.23
CA THR A 289 3.87 -9.19 -7.25
C THR A 289 3.99 -9.81 -8.64
N ILE A 290 2.88 -10.16 -9.29
CA ILE A 290 2.87 -10.75 -10.63
C ILE A 290 3.43 -9.75 -11.64
N GLN A 291 3.04 -8.48 -11.57
CA GLN A 291 3.58 -7.42 -12.43
C GLN A 291 5.11 -7.34 -12.32
N TRP A 292 5.62 -7.34 -11.08
CA TRP A 292 7.07 -7.32 -10.87
C TRP A 292 7.76 -8.59 -11.37
N LEU A 293 7.19 -9.77 -11.15
CA LEU A 293 7.71 -11.05 -11.65
C LEU A 293 7.78 -11.09 -13.18
N GLN A 294 6.84 -10.44 -13.87
CA GLN A 294 6.83 -10.27 -15.33
C GLN A 294 7.82 -9.21 -15.83
N ARG A 295 8.59 -8.59 -14.94
CA ARG A 295 9.55 -7.51 -15.25
C ARG A 295 8.90 -6.29 -15.89
N GLU A 296 7.66 -5.99 -15.51
CA GLU A 296 6.98 -4.78 -15.94
C GLU A 296 7.34 -3.62 -15.01
N PRO A 297 7.72 -2.44 -15.55
CA PRO A 297 7.95 -1.27 -14.74
C PRO A 297 6.62 -0.73 -14.19
N ALA A 298 6.69 -0.16 -13.00
CA ALA A 298 5.57 0.56 -12.38
C ALA A 298 6.05 1.94 -11.89
N ILE A 299 5.09 2.83 -11.63
CA ILE A 299 5.37 4.14 -11.05
C ILE A 299 4.23 4.53 -10.11
N VAL A 300 4.59 5.08 -8.97
CA VAL A 300 3.64 5.54 -7.95
C VAL A 300 3.98 6.95 -7.48
N LEU A 301 2.96 7.68 -7.03
CA LEU A 301 3.15 8.96 -6.35
C LEU A 301 3.64 8.69 -4.93
N ALA A 302 4.84 9.18 -4.60
CA ALA A 302 5.42 9.04 -3.27
C ALA A 302 4.53 9.65 -2.19
N ALA A 303 4.57 9.06 -0.99
CA ALA A 303 3.76 9.53 0.12
C ALA A 303 4.27 10.89 0.66
N TRP A 304 5.58 11.11 0.67
CA TRP A 304 6.22 12.22 1.37
C TRP A 304 6.91 13.20 0.43
N PRO A 305 7.05 14.48 0.83
CA PRO A 305 7.66 15.51 -0.01
C PRO A 305 9.16 15.30 -0.16
N ASN A 306 9.72 15.92 -1.21
CA ASN A 306 11.17 16.04 -1.45
C ASN A 306 11.92 14.70 -1.48
N GLY A 307 11.27 13.63 -1.95
CA GLY A 307 11.85 12.29 -2.00
C GLY A 307 12.08 11.64 -0.65
N LYS A 308 11.47 12.15 0.42
CA LYS A 308 11.51 11.50 1.74
C LYS A 308 10.77 10.17 1.71
N ARG A 309 11.25 9.21 2.50
CA ARG A 309 10.68 7.86 2.57
C ARG A 309 9.65 7.70 3.67
N ALA A 310 9.75 8.50 4.73
CA ALA A 310 8.85 8.49 5.86
C ALA A 310 8.66 9.90 6.41
N ALA A 311 7.63 10.12 7.22
CA ALA A 311 7.46 11.32 8.02
C ALA A 311 7.35 10.99 9.49
N GLN A 312 7.83 11.88 10.37
CA GLN A 312 7.73 11.74 11.80
C GLN A 312 7.19 13.02 12.44
N VAL A 313 6.10 12.90 13.18
CA VAL A 313 5.54 13.91 14.05
C VAL A 313 5.74 13.46 15.51
N ILE A 314 6.08 14.40 16.35
CA ILE A 314 6.06 14.22 17.81
C ILE A 314 5.12 15.27 18.37
N GLU A 315 4.16 14.82 19.17
CA GLU A 315 3.12 15.68 19.75
C GLU A 315 3.02 15.49 21.26
N MET A 316 2.51 16.52 21.92
CA MET A 316 2.21 16.47 23.36
C MET A 316 0.78 16.91 23.62
N ASP A 317 0.02 16.04 24.29
CA ASP A 317 -1.25 16.39 24.91
C ASP A 317 -0.96 17.08 26.24
N THR A 318 -1.32 18.36 26.34
CA THR A 318 -1.06 19.15 27.53
C THR A 318 -2.28 19.14 28.46
N GLU A 319 -2.23 18.28 29.42
CA GLU A 319 -3.28 18.00 30.41
C GLU A 319 -2.78 18.36 31.82
N ASP A 320 -2.96 17.44 32.77
CA ASP A 320 -2.36 17.55 34.09
C ASP A 320 -0.84 17.68 34.01
N GLY A 321 -0.25 18.47 34.89
CA GLY A 321 1.18 18.74 34.82
C GLY A 321 1.58 19.65 33.66
N PHE A 322 0.71 20.55 33.23
CA PHE A 322 0.87 21.45 32.09
C PHE A 322 2.26 22.12 32.01
N ALA A 323 2.83 22.50 33.13
CA ALA A 323 4.16 23.14 33.20
C ALA A 323 5.29 22.24 32.66
N ASN A 324 5.13 20.91 32.62
CA ASN A 324 6.11 19.99 32.06
C ASN A 324 6.24 20.14 30.51
N ALA A 325 5.27 20.79 29.86
CA ALA A 325 5.36 21.15 28.45
C ALA A 325 6.60 22.00 28.15
N LEU A 326 7.05 22.85 29.09
CA LEU A 326 8.29 23.63 28.93
C LEU A 326 9.54 22.74 28.90
N SER A 327 9.58 21.68 29.70
CA SER A 327 10.70 20.73 29.69
C SER A 327 10.77 20.00 28.32
N PHE A 328 9.62 19.57 27.81
CA PHE A 328 9.54 18.98 26.49
C PHE A 328 9.92 19.98 25.37
N ALA A 329 9.35 21.18 25.39
CA ALA A 329 9.67 22.26 24.47
C ALA A 329 11.17 22.57 24.43
N SER A 330 11.82 22.64 25.62
CA SER A 330 13.26 22.89 25.72
C SER A 330 14.11 21.81 25.08
N ILE A 331 13.75 20.53 25.21
CA ILE A 331 14.43 19.40 24.55
C ILE A 331 14.24 19.49 23.03
N MET A 332 13.01 19.75 22.55
CA MET A 332 12.72 19.86 21.13
C MET A 332 13.47 21.04 20.50
N GLN A 333 13.51 22.17 21.17
CA GLN A 333 14.23 23.36 20.70
C GLN A 333 15.75 23.11 20.66
N ALA A 334 16.33 22.53 21.70
CA ALA A 334 17.77 22.24 21.78
C ALA A 334 18.24 21.28 20.67
N LEU A 335 17.37 20.38 20.20
CA LEU A 335 17.65 19.40 19.16
C LEU A 335 17.06 19.79 17.78
N GLU A 336 16.52 21.00 17.66
CA GLU A 336 15.94 21.56 16.43
C GLU A 336 14.86 20.62 15.84
N TYR A 337 13.95 20.12 16.70
CA TYR A 337 12.91 19.22 16.29
C TYR A 337 11.54 19.92 16.33
N PRO A 338 10.77 19.94 15.23
CA PRO A 338 9.42 20.48 15.23
C PRO A 338 8.50 19.61 16.09
N ALA A 339 7.57 20.23 16.79
CA ALA A 339 6.57 19.54 17.60
C ALA A 339 5.21 20.22 17.53
N THR A 340 4.17 19.48 17.89
CA THR A 340 2.79 19.96 18.01
C THR A 340 2.31 19.77 19.44
N PHE A 341 1.66 20.78 20.02
CA PHE A 341 1.07 20.73 21.35
C PHE A 341 -0.45 20.82 21.22
N TYR A 342 -1.16 19.79 21.63
CA TYR A 342 -2.61 19.82 21.72
C TYR A 342 -3.00 20.22 23.15
N VAL A 343 -3.70 21.35 23.27
CA VAL A 343 -3.95 22.02 24.55
C VAL A 343 -5.35 21.72 25.05
N LEU A 344 -5.43 21.21 26.28
CA LEU A 344 -6.66 21.17 27.04
C LEU A 344 -6.95 22.60 27.54
N THR A 345 -7.94 23.28 26.95
CA THR A 345 -8.03 24.74 27.04
C THR A 345 -8.43 25.24 28.43
N ALA A 346 -9.24 24.46 29.17
CA ALA A 346 -9.55 24.79 30.56
C ALA A 346 -8.31 24.83 31.47
N VAL A 347 -7.28 24.02 31.13
CA VAL A 347 -5.99 24.03 31.85
C VAL A 347 -5.06 25.09 31.27
N GLY A 348 -4.93 25.13 29.93
CA GLY A 348 -4.02 26.04 29.23
C GLY A 348 -4.25 27.52 29.58
N LYS A 349 -5.51 27.94 29.75
CA LYS A 349 -5.84 29.33 30.14
C LYS A 349 -5.29 29.75 31.52
N LEU A 350 -4.91 28.79 32.37
CA LEU A 350 -4.30 29.05 33.66
C LEU A 350 -2.78 29.31 33.58
N PHE A 351 -2.19 29.06 32.38
CA PHE A 351 -0.75 29.15 32.13
C PHE A 351 -0.44 30.06 30.92
N PRO A 352 -0.85 31.35 30.92
CA PRO A 352 -0.74 32.21 29.73
C PRO A 352 0.71 32.41 29.27
N ASP A 353 1.68 32.45 30.19
CA ASP A 353 3.10 32.59 29.83
C ASP A 353 3.63 31.35 29.09
N VAL A 354 3.25 30.16 29.57
CA VAL A 354 3.60 28.90 28.90
C VAL A 354 2.95 28.87 27.49
N MET A 355 1.67 29.20 27.39
CA MET A 355 0.95 29.26 26.14
C MET A 355 1.61 30.18 25.11
N THR A 356 2.09 31.35 25.57
CA THR A 356 2.81 32.32 24.71
C THR A 356 4.10 31.71 24.16
N ILE A 357 4.86 31.00 24.98
CA ILE A 357 6.10 30.33 24.56
C ILE A 357 5.77 29.22 23.53
N LEU A 358 4.81 28.35 23.85
CA LEU A 358 4.44 27.24 22.96
C LEU A 358 3.94 27.75 21.60
N ALA A 359 3.07 28.76 21.56
CA ALA A 359 2.52 29.31 20.33
C ALA A 359 3.55 30.07 19.47
N ARG A 360 4.61 30.63 20.10
CA ARG A 360 5.69 31.32 19.38
C ARG A 360 6.61 30.33 18.66
N ASP A 361 6.96 29.22 19.29
CA ASP A 361 8.07 28.36 18.85
C ASP A 361 7.58 27.04 18.21
N PHE A 362 6.33 26.66 18.45
CA PHE A 362 5.76 25.38 18.04
C PHE A 362 4.36 25.53 17.45
N GLU A 363 3.83 24.44 16.90
CA GLU A 363 2.43 24.36 16.53
C GLU A 363 1.58 24.10 17.78
N VAL A 364 0.47 24.85 17.92
CA VAL A 364 -0.54 24.63 18.95
C VAL A 364 -1.84 24.18 18.29
N GLY A 365 -2.45 23.13 18.84
CA GLY A 365 -3.77 22.60 18.48
C GLY A 365 -4.67 22.53 19.69
N TYR A 366 -5.88 22.03 19.51
CA TYR A 366 -6.88 21.87 20.55
C TYR A 366 -6.94 20.42 21.05
N HIS A 367 -6.97 20.21 22.37
CA HIS A 367 -7.25 18.92 23.02
C HIS A 367 -8.63 18.88 23.68
N GLY A 368 -9.54 19.74 23.25
CA GLY A 368 -10.83 19.94 23.91
C GLY A 368 -10.83 21.07 24.93
N ASP A 369 -12.01 21.33 25.49
CA ASP A 369 -12.20 22.25 26.64
C ASP A 369 -11.85 21.56 27.97
N VAL A 370 -12.42 20.38 28.21
CA VAL A 370 -12.17 19.50 29.35
C VAL A 370 -11.81 18.11 28.90
N HIS A 371 -11.17 17.29 29.76
CA HIS A 371 -10.66 15.96 29.38
C HIS A 371 -11.75 14.86 29.37
N ASP A 372 -12.88 15.16 28.71
CA ASP A 372 -13.98 14.22 28.50
C ASP A 372 -14.08 13.82 27.02
N SER A 373 -14.43 12.54 26.78
CA SER A 373 -14.68 12.04 25.42
C SER A 373 -15.76 12.85 24.70
N PHE A 374 -15.56 13.17 23.42
CA PHE A 374 -16.61 13.70 22.55
C PHE A 374 -17.56 12.60 22.06
N LYS A 375 -17.05 11.38 21.93
CA LYS A 375 -17.81 10.23 21.42
C LYS A 375 -19.06 9.95 22.20
N GLY A 376 -20.19 9.85 21.50
CA GLY A 376 -21.50 9.56 22.09
C GLY A 376 -22.21 10.74 22.73
N GLN A 377 -21.63 11.93 22.75
CA GLN A 377 -22.32 13.15 23.17
C GLN A 377 -23.25 13.65 22.04
N SER A 378 -24.31 14.37 22.40
CA SER A 378 -25.17 15.00 21.41
C SER A 378 -24.40 16.06 20.59
N ALA A 379 -24.85 16.31 19.35
CA ALA A 379 -24.23 17.34 18.50
C ALA A 379 -24.19 18.71 19.17
N THR A 380 -25.25 19.11 19.88
CA THR A 380 -25.31 20.37 20.62
C THR A 380 -24.27 20.42 21.76
N ALA A 381 -24.10 19.32 22.49
CA ALA A 381 -23.10 19.26 23.56
C ALA A 381 -21.68 19.35 22.99
N GLN A 382 -21.38 18.60 21.95
CA GLN A 382 -20.09 18.68 21.28
C GLN A 382 -19.81 20.08 20.72
N GLU A 383 -20.81 20.71 20.08
CA GLU A 383 -20.69 22.06 19.54
C GLU A 383 -20.41 23.10 20.63
N GLN A 384 -21.11 23.00 21.77
CA GLN A 384 -20.86 23.88 22.92
C GLN A 384 -19.42 23.75 23.43
N ARG A 385 -18.89 22.54 23.47
CA ARG A 385 -17.49 22.27 23.88
C ARG A 385 -16.50 22.89 22.89
N LEU A 386 -16.73 22.77 21.60
CA LEU A 386 -15.89 23.40 20.56
C LEU A 386 -15.91 24.93 20.68
N GLN A 387 -17.05 25.53 21.01
CA GLN A 387 -17.17 26.97 21.27
C GLN A 387 -16.41 27.38 22.53
N ASN A 388 -16.53 26.61 23.62
CA ASN A 388 -15.81 26.84 24.86
C ASN A 388 -14.30 26.82 24.64
N MET A 389 -13.81 25.76 23.98
CA MET A 389 -12.42 25.55 23.63
C MET A 389 -11.83 26.75 22.87
N ARG A 390 -12.53 27.25 21.85
CA ARG A 390 -12.07 28.43 21.09
C ARG A 390 -12.07 29.70 21.90
N ARG A 391 -13.09 29.92 22.73
CA ARG A 391 -13.17 31.11 23.58
C ARG A 391 -12.05 31.12 24.63
N GLU A 392 -11.77 29.98 25.26
CA GLU A 392 -10.71 29.83 26.22
C GLU A 392 -9.32 30.05 25.61
N MET A 393 -9.08 29.48 24.43
CA MET A 393 -7.83 29.70 23.70
C MET A 393 -7.63 31.18 23.35
N ALA A 394 -8.69 31.85 22.89
CA ALA A 394 -8.67 33.28 22.55
C ALA A 394 -8.45 34.20 23.77
N SER A 395 -8.68 33.71 24.98
CA SER A 395 -8.40 34.48 26.20
C SER A 395 -6.92 34.57 26.56
N VAL A 396 -6.10 33.67 25.99
CA VAL A 396 -4.65 33.61 26.30
C VAL A 396 -3.74 33.82 25.08
N LEU A 397 -4.26 33.63 23.88
CA LEU A 397 -3.49 33.87 22.64
C LEU A 397 -4.18 34.96 21.79
N PRO A 398 -3.42 35.98 21.34
CA PRO A 398 -3.99 37.11 20.59
C PRO A 398 -4.49 36.72 19.19
N ASP A 399 -3.89 35.70 18.59
CA ASP A 399 -4.30 35.15 17.28
C ASP A 399 -4.51 33.64 17.36
N THR A 400 -5.76 33.22 17.17
CA THR A 400 -6.17 31.82 17.13
C THR A 400 -6.59 31.34 15.73
N LYS A 401 -6.50 32.20 14.70
CA LYS A 401 -6.94 31.85 13.34
C LYS A 401 -6.10 30.75 12.70
N GLY A 402 -4.82 30.67 13.08
CA GLY A 402 -3.87 29.64 12.60
C GLY A 402 -3.99 28.30 13.33
N ILE A 403 -4.83 28.20 14.38
CA ILE A 403 -4.98 26.96 15.15
C ILE A 403 -6.01 26.07 14.42
N THR A 404 -5.51 25.07 13.70
CA THR A 404 -6.32 24.19 12.83
C THR A 404 -6.26 22.72 13.19
N GLY A 405 -5.49 22.38 14.23
CA GLY A 405 -5.31 21.01 14.70
C GLY A 405 -6.22 20.67 15.88
N PHE A 406 -6.67 19.43 15.94
CA PHE A 406 -7.47 18.89 17.03
C PHE A 406 -6.99 17.47 17.39
N ARG A 407 -7.03 17.13 18.66
CA ARG A 407 -6.91 15.78 19.17
C ARG A 407 -7.99 15.58 20.24
N ALA A 408 -8.83 14.56 20.05
CA ALA A 408 -9.92 14.30 20.99
C ALA A 408 -9.37 13.79 22.33
N PRO A 409 -9.84 14.33 23.49
CA PRO A 409 -9.56 13.75 24.79
C PRO A 409 -9.93 12.26 24.82
N THR A 410 -9.12 11.44 25.46
CA THR A 410 -9.31 9.97 25.54
C THR A 410 -9.34 9.28 24.15
N GLU A 411 -8.87 9.96 23.10
CA GLU A 411 -9.04 9.55 21.71
C GLU A 411 -10.51 9.30 21.31
N GLY A 412 -11.44 9.90 22.07
CA GLY A 412 -12.88 9.66 21.95
C GLY A 412 -13.58 10.66 21.03
N TYR A 413 -13.76 10.31 19.76
CA TYR A 413 -14.53 11.06 18.77
C TYR A 413 -15.46 10.13 17.96
N ASP A 414 -16.41 10.72 17.21
CA ASP A 414 -17.33 10.02 16.35
C ASP A 414 -17.64 10.84 15.08
N ALA A 415 -18.54 10.32 14.22
CA ALA A 415 -18.91 11.00 12.98
C ALA A 415 -19.50 12.41 13.23
N THR A 416 -20.17 12.62 14.37
CA THR A 416 -20.68 13.95 14.76
C THR A 416 -19.53 14.92 15.03
N THR A 417 -18.51 14.45 15.75
CA THR A 417 -17.28 15.23 15.99
C THR A 417 -16.64 15.65 14.68
N GLU A 418 -16.42 14.70 13.76
CA GLU A 418 -15.79 14.97 12.47
C GLU A 418 -16.61 15.93 11.59
N GLN A 419 -17.95 15.87 11.65
CA GLN A 419 -18.82 16.81 10.94
C GLN A 419 -18.76 18.25 11.49
N LEU A 420 -18.53 18.40 12.80
CA LEU A 420 -18.48 19.70 13.45
C LEU A 420 -17.13 20.38 13.30
N LEU A 421 -16.02 19.65 13.41
CA LEU A 421 -14.66 20.21 13.41
C LEU A 421 -14.38 21.19 12.25
N PRO A 422 -14.72 20.88 10.96
CA PRO A 422 -14.48 21.81 9.84
C PRO A 422 -15.24 23.14 9.99
N LYS A 423 -16.44 23.12 10.58
CA LYS A 423 -17.25 24.34 10.81
C LYS A 423 -16.56 25.31 11.77
N TYR A 424 -15.68 24.78 12.63
CA TYR A 424 -14.88 25.56 13.57
C TYR A 424 -13.45 25.83 13.10
N GLY A 425 -13.17 25.63 11.81
CA GLY A 425 -11.88 25.92 11.18
C GLY A 425 -10.79 24.89 11.47
N ILE A 426 -11.17 23.75 12.05
CA ILE A 426 -10.24 22.62 12.23
C ILE A 426 -10.06 21.93 10.89
N ARG A 427 -8.83 21.62 10.55
CA ARG A 427 -8.44 21.02 9.26
C ARG A 427 -7.83 19.63 9.38
N HIS A 428 -7.32 19.29 10.55
CA HIS A 428 -6.79 17.95 10.82
C HIS A 428 -7.04 17.55 12.27
N HIS A 429 -7.09 16.24 12.48
CA HIS A 429 -7.10 15.70 13.83
C HIS A 429 -6.26 14.42 13.93
N ALA A 430 -5.71 14.18 15.10
CA ALA A 430 -5.05 12.93 15.42
C ALA A 430 -6.08 11.89 15.88
N SER A 431 -5.98 10.65 15.34
CA SER A 431 -6.84 9.53 15.71
C SER A 431 -6.13 8.52 16.59
N GLY A 432 -6.91 7.79 17.37
CA GLY A 432 -6.41 6.69 18.18
C GLY A 432 -5.97 5.48 17.35
N PRO A 433 -5.23 4.59 18.00
CA PRO A 433 -4.65 3.44 17.32
C PRO A 433 -5.66 2.42 16.81
N ASN A 434 -6.81 2.34 17.46
CA ASN A 434 -7.82 1.32 17.18
C ASN A 434 -8.92 1.79 16.22
N ASP A 435 -8.87 3.06 15.80
CA ASP A 435 -9.89 3.64 14.95
C ASP A 435 -9.62 3.39 13.46
N THR A 436 -8.38 3.05 13.10
CA THR A 436 -8.00 2.81 11.72
C THR A 436 -6.81 1.86 11.60
N GLU A 437 -6.78 1.12 10.49
CA GLU A 437 -5.61 0.34 10.08
C GLU A 437 -4.60 1.15 9.26
N ALA A 438 -4.90 2.41 8.93
CA ALA A 438 -4.02 3.26 8.13
C ALA A 438 -2.68 3.53 8.82
N ARG A 439 -1.63 3.61 8.03
CA ARG A 439 -0.26 3.93 8.44
C ARG A 439 0.28 5.18 7.76
N VAL A 440 -0.59 5.85 7.03
CA VAL A 440 -0.37 7.16 6.42
C VAL A 440 -1.60 8.02 6.68
N PRO A 441 -1.52 9.34 6.59
CA PRO A 441 -2.69 10.21 6.71
C PRO A 441 -3.77 9.84 5.67
N PHE A 442 -5.00 10.17 5.99
CA PHE A 442 -6.13 9.99 5.07
C PHE A 442 -7.18 11.08 5.30
N PHE A 443 -8.12 11.21 4.36
CA PHE A 443 -9.23 12.16 4.52
C PHE A 443 -10.41 11.48 5.22
N ALA A 444 -10.97 12.16 6.21
CA ALA A 444 -12.23 11.75 6.83
C ALA A 444 -13.34 11.80 5.76
N LYS A 445 -14.20 10.79 5.77
CA LYS A 445 -15.36 10.73 4.87
C LYS A 445 -16.54 11.48 5.49
N ILE A 446 -16.61 12.78 5.25
CA ILE A 446 -17.67 13.66 5.76
C ILE A 446 -18.66 13.92 4.63
N GLU A 447 -19.94 13.64 4.86
CA GLU A 447 -20.99 13.83 3.86
C GLU A 447 -21.06 15.30 3.40
N GLY A 448 -21.10 15.50 2.09
CA GLY A 448 -21.17 16.82 1.46
C GLY A 448 -19.85 17.57 1.35
N LEU A 449 -18.73 17.05 1.86
CA LEU A 449 -17.42 17.68 1.76
C LEU A 449 -16.50 16.94 0.76
N THR A 450 -15.74 17.73 0.01
CA THR A 450 -14.62 17.24 -0.80
C THR A 450 -13.38 16.99 0.08
N ASN A 451 -12.36 16.30 -0.46
CA ASN A 451 -11.09 16.10 0.26
C ASN A 451 -10.42 17.43 0.68
N GLU A 452 -10.54 18.47 -0.14
CA GLU A 452 -9.98 19.80 0.16
C GLU A 452 -10.66 20.45 1.38
N GLU A 453 -11.96 20.25 1.53
CA GLU A 453 -12.80 20.79 2.62
C GLU A 453 -12.80 19.91 3.85
N SER A 454 -12.51 18.60 3.70
CA SER A 454 -12.57 17.61 4.76
C SER A 454 -11.36 17.68 5.68
N LEU A 455 -11.41 16.89 6.75
CA LEU A 455 -10.32 16.72 7.71
C LEU A 455 -9.25 15.77 7.17
N VAL A 456 -7.99 16.08 7.42
CA VAL A 456 -6.92 15.10 7.33
C VAL A 456 -6.79 14.40 8.69
N VAL A 457 -6.94 13.09 8.68
CA VAL A 457 -6.77 12.26 9.87
C VAL A 457 -5.33 11.80 9.94
N LEU A 458 -4.68 12.03 11.07
CA LEU A 458 -3.31 11.64 11.38
C LEU A 458 -3.35 10.43 12.32
N PRO A 459 -3.14 9.20 11.81
CA PRO A 459 -3.25 8.02 12.66
C PRO A 459 -2.05 7.88 13.59
N ARG A 460 -2.29 7.62 14.88
CA ARG A 460 -1.22 7.27 15.83
C ARG A 460 -0.67 5.89 15.49
N THR A 461 0.59 5.82 15.16
CA THR A 461 1.24 4.63 14.58
C THR A 461 2.36 4.06 15.43
N GLN A 462 2.73 4.75 16.51
CA GLN A 462 3.76 4.37 17.47
C GLN A 462 3.15 4.18 18.87
N ARG A 463 3.85 3.50 19.73
CA ARG A 463 3.51 3.46 21.16
C ARG A 463 3.53 4.88 21.72
N ASP A 464 2.58 5.19 22.59
CA ASP A 464 2.60 6.41 23.37
C ASP A 464 3.39 6.22 24.69
N ASP A 465 3.53 7.28 25.43
CA ASP A 465 4.17 7.26 26.74
C ASP A 465 3.43 6.41 27.78
N ILE A 466 2.11 6.25 27.64
CA ILE A 466 1.31 5.37 28.51
C ILE A 466 1.74 3.91 28.28
N ASN A 467 1.82 3.49 27.03
CA ASN A 467 2.27 2.14 26.67
C ASN A 467 3.71 1.89 27.15
N LEU A 468 4.61 2.87 26.97
CA LEU A 468 6.00 2.76 27.41
C LEU A 468 6.14 2.69 28.93
N ASN A 469 5.31 3.43 29.66
CA ASN A 469 5.30 3.41 31.13
C ASN A 469 4.78 2.08 31.71
N LEU A 470 3.80 1.44 31.03
CA LEU A 470 3.26 0.14 31.46
C LEU A 470 4.32 -0.98 31.38
N GLU A 471 5.31 -0.86 30.50
CA GLU A 471 6.40 -1.83 30.36
C GLU A 471 7.48 -1.72 31.45
N ASN A 472 7.46 -0.67 32.30
CA ASN A 472 8.46 -0.41 33.33
C ASN A 472 9.90 -0.40 32.81
N PHE A 473 10.12 0.10 31.63
CA PHE A 473 11.43 0.14 30.98
C PHE A 473 12.41 1.09 31.71
N THR A 474 13.69 0.72 31.68
CA THR A 474 14.80 1.64 31.99
C THR A 474 14.91 2.74 30.95
N VAL A 475 15.73 3.76 31.19
CA VAL A 475 15.99 4.83 30.20
C VAL A 475 16.51 4.27 28.89
N ASP A 476 17.45 3.32 28.92
CA ASP A 476 18.03 2.72 27.73
C ASP A 476 17.00 1.87 26.98
N GLN A 477 16.19 1.10 27.69
CA GLN A 477 15.11 0.31 27.09
C GLN A 477 14.03 1.18 26.46
N THR A 478 13.67 2.30 27.10
CA THR A 478 12.72 3.27 26.54
C THR A 478 13.30 3.93 25.29
N THR A 479 14.59 4.32 25.32
CA THR A 479 15.28 4.86 24.14
C THR A 479 15.25 3.87 23.00
N GLN A 480 15.58 2.60 23.26
CA GLN A 480 15.58 1.56 22.25
C GLN A 480 14.18 1.28 21.69
N ALA A 481 13.17 1.27 22.56
CA ALA A 481 11.77 1.07 22.14
C ALA A 481 11.28 2.19 21.20
N LEU A 482 11.62 3.45 21.51
CA LEU A 482 11.32 4.58 20.62
C LEU A 482 12.04 4.47 19.28
N ILE A 483 13.30 4.03 19.29
CA ILE A 483 14.10 3.80 18.08
C ILE A 483 13.49 2.66 17.23
N ASP A 484 13.09 1.57 17.85
CA ASP A 484 12.51 0.41 17.16
C ASP A 484 11.19 0.78 16.46
N ASP A 485 10.32 1.52 17.12
CA ASP A 485 9.07 2.01 16.53
C ASP A 485 9.33 2.99 15.38
N PHE A 486 10.31 3.87 15.54
CA PHE A 486 10.72 4.80 14.49
C PHE A 486 11.35 4.09 13.28
N ASP A 487 12.25 3.14 13.52
CA ASP A 487 12.89 2.39 12.43
C ASP A 487 11.86 1.53 11.66
N LEU A 488 10.81 1.03 12.33
CA LEU A 488 9.69 0.37 11.65
C LEU A 488 8.95 1.35 10.71
N VAL A 489 8.68 2.58 11.17
CA VAL A 489 8.09 3.62 10.34
C VAL A 489 8.94 3.92 9.11
N VAL A 490 10.25 4.07 9.28
CA VAL A 490 11.20 4.34 8.17
C VAL A 490 11.25 3.17 7.19
N ASN A 491 11.33 1.94 7.70
CA ASN A 491 11.46 0.74 6.88
C ASN A 491 10.20 0.42 6.09
N THR A 492 9.02 0.83 6.60
CA THR A 492 7.74 0.62 5.91
C THR A 492 7.30 1.81 5.06
N GLY A 493 8.00 2.95 5.13
CA GLY A 493 7.61 4.18 4.42
C GLY A 493 6.37 4.86 5.02
N ALA A 494 6.05 4.54 6.27
CA ALA A 494 4.83 4.98 6.94
C ALA A 494 4.93 6.40 7.52
N PHE A 495 3.84 6.83 8.16
CA PHE A 495 3.75 8.01 9.00
C PHE A 495 4.04 7.61 10.46
N GLY A 496 5.00 8.25 11.08
CA GLY A 496 5.27 8.14 12.51
C GLY A 496 4.57 9.25 13.28
N LEU A 497 3.78 8.87 14.27
CA LEU A 497 3.18 9.79 15.21
C LEU A 497 3.38 9.25 16.64
N LEU A 498 4.31 9.91 17.35
CA LEU A 498 4.59 9.66 18.76
C LEU A 498 3.80 10.67 19.59
N SER A 499 2.89 10.17 20.40
CA SER A 499 2.08 10.97 21.32
C SER A 499 2.62 10.87 22.73
N ILE A 500 2.70 12.00 23.42
CA ILE A 500 3.24 12.16 24.78
C ILE A 500 2.24 12.98 25.59
N HIS A 501 2.11 12.70 26.89
CA HIS A 501 1.25 13.48 27.81
C HIS A 501 2.09 14.27 28.77
N SER A 502 1.70 15.51 29.05
CA SER A 502 2.46 16.40 29.96
C SER A 502 2.62 15.85 31.38
N GLN A 503 1.62 15.12 31.91
CA GLN A 503 1.70 14.50 33.24
C GLN A 503 2.78 13.39 33.34
N ASN A 504 3.11 12.75 32.21
CA ASN A 504 4.12 11.70 32.13
C ASN A 504 5.52 12.23 31.80
N PHE A 505 5.65 13.53 31.49
CA PHE A 505 6.91 14.17 31.10
C PHE A 505 7.55 14.95 32.27
N LYS A 506 7.54 14.37 33.45
CA LYS A 506 8.20 14.95 34.62
C LYS A 506 9.72 14.88 34.49
N PRO A 507 10.49 15.91 34.89
CA PRO A 507 11.95 15.98 34.71
C PRO A 507 12.69 14.72 35.18
N ASP A 508 12.23 14.09 36.24
CA ASP A 508 12.86 12.90 36.84
C ASP A 508 12.38 11.57 36.25
N SER A 509 11.33 11.57 35.40
CA SER A 509 10.81 10.36 34.77
C SER A 509 11.72 9.83 33.69
N THR A 510 11.44 8.62 33.22
CA THR A 510 12.25 7.89 32.22
C THR A 510 12.24 8.59 30.87
N LEU A 511 11.07 9.06 30.44
CA LEU A 511 10.87 9.55 29.06
C LEU A 511 11.68 10.81 28.71
N PRO A 512 11.72 11.90 29.53
CA PRO A 512 12.58 13.05 29.26
C PRO A 512 14.07 12.70 29.17
N LYS A 513 14.51 11.68 29.90
CA LYS A 513 15.91 11.20 29.87
C LYS A 513 16.20 10.36 28.61
N ALA A 514 15.20 9.64 28.07
CA ALA A 514 15.30 8.81 26.86
C ALA A 514 15.20 9.65 25.56
N MET A 515 14.39 10.72 25.57
CA MET A 515 14.12 11.54 24.39
C MET A 515 15.38 12.06 23.66
N PRO A 516 16.43 12.58 24.31
CA PRO A 516 17.61 13.07 23.62
C PRO A 516 18.29 11.99 22.76
N GLY A 517 18.44 10.77 23.29
CA GLY A 517 19.01 9.64 22.55
C GLY A 517 18.19 9.28 21.31
N PHE A 518 16.88 9.22 21.47
CA PHE A 518 15.95 8.99 20.36
C PHE A 518 16.04 10.10 19.29
N LEU A 519 16.00 11.38 19.68
CA LEU A 519 16.06 12.50 18.74
C LEU A 519 17.39 12.57 17.98
N VAL A 520 18.50 12.20 18.62
CA VAL A 520 19.81 12.07 17.95
C VAL A 520 19.76 10.98 16.87
N HIS A 521 19.16 9.82 17.18
CA HIS A 521 18.96 8.75 16.18
C HIS A 521 18.12 9.23 15.00
N THR A 522 17.01 9.93 15.22
CA THR A 522 16.20 10.49 14.15
C THR A 522 16.96 11.51 13.29
N LYS A 523 17.86 12.30 13.90
CA LYS A 523 18.71 13.27 13.18
C LYS A 523 19.68 12.57 12.23
N GLN A 524 20.19 11.40 12.56
CA GLN A 524 21.03 10.58 11.68
C GLN A 524 20.26 10.09 10.43
N ARG A 525 18.94 9.93 10.53
CA ARG A 525 18.04 9.50 9.45
C ARG A 525 17.42 10.67 8.65
N ARG A 526 17.87 11.91 8.88
CA ARG A 526 17.28 13.14 8.26
C ARG A 526 17.21 13.11 6.73
N ALA A 527 18.07 12.36 6.06
CA ALA A 527 18.01 12.21 4.62
C ALA A 527 16.74 11.45 4.17
N LEU A 528 16.29 10.48 4.97
CA LEU A 528 15.16 9.60 4.67
C LEU A 528 13.83 10.09 5.26
N VAL A 529 13.88 10.82 6.37
CA VAL A 529 12.68 11.15 7.15
C VAL A 529 12.39 12.65 7.10
N TRP A 530 11.15 12.97 6.85
CA TRP A 530 10.62 14.32 7.01
C TRP A 530 10.15 14.52 8.44
N LYS A 531 10.90 15.32 9.22
CA LYS A 531 10.49 15.78 10.54
C LYS A 531 9.51 16.94 10.34
N ALA A 532 8.30 16.83 10.86
CA ALA A 532 7.23 17.77 10.59
C ALA A 532 6.34 18.01 11.80
N ARG A 533 5.62 19.11 11.80
CA ARG A 533 4.47 19.34 12.69
C ARG A 533 3.24 18.64 12.10
N ALA A 534 2.23 18.42 12.92
CA ALA A 534 0.97 17.79 12.49
C ALA A 534 0.30 18.56 11.34
N GLY A 535 0.23 19.88 11.44
CA GLY A 535 -0.32 20.76 10.40
C GLY A 535 0.47 20.72 9.09
N ASP A 536 1.81 20.67 9.17
CA ASP A 536 2.65 20.56 7.96
C ASP A 536 2.33 19.26 7.18
N VAL A 537 2.13 18.15 7.90
CA VAL A 537 1.76 16.86 7.31
C VAL A 537 0.36 16.94 6.69
N ALA A 538 -0.58 17.55 7.37
CA ALA A 538 -1.95 17.70 6.88
C ALA A 538 -2.01 18.58 5.62
N ASP A 539 -1.26 19.68 5.58
CA ASP A 539 -1.18 20.56 4.42
C ASP A 539 -0.50 19.86 3.24
N TRP A 540 0.60 19.14 3.47
CA TRP A 540 1.21 18.32 2.44
C TRP A 540 0.25 17.26 1.89
N TRP A 541 -0.55 16.60 2.73
CA TRP A 541 -1.49 15.58 2.29
C TRP A 541 -2.55 16.14 1.35
N ARG A 542 -3.00 17.39 1.55
CA ARG A 542 -3.87 18.13 0.64
C ARG A 542 -3.17 18.48 -0.67
N GLU A 543 -1.96 19.03 -0.59
CA GLU A 543 -1.17 19.35 -1.79
C GLU A 543 -0.90 18.09 -2.62
N ARG A 544 -0.57 16.99 -1.98
CA ARG A 544 -0.37 15.69 -2.64
C ARG A 544 -1.63 15.18 -3.33
N ASP A 545 -2.81 15.36 -2.73
CA ASP A 545 -4.09 14.90 -3.33
C ASP A 545 -4.42 15.64 -4.63
N ARG A 546 -3.90 16.83 -4.84
CA ARG A 546 -4.01 17.60 -6.09
C ARG A 546 -3.22 16.96 -7.25
N VAL A 547 -2.29 16.07 -6.95
CA VAL A 547 -1.44 15.39 -7.94
C VAL A 547 -2.04 14.03 -8.24
N LYS A 548 -2.47 13.83 -9.48
CA LYS A 548 -2.97 12.53 -9.97
C LYS A 548 -2.00 11.96 -10.98
N LEU A 549 -1.71 10.69 -10.85
CA LEU A 549 -0.77 9.96 -11.70
C LEU A 549 -1.51 8.85 -12.48
N SER A 550 -1.23 8.77 -13.76
CA SER A 550 -1.62 7.64 -14.60
C SER A 550 -0.45 7.22 -15.48
N TYR A 551 -0.35 5.94 -15.81
CA TYR A 551 0.74 5.45 -16.66
C TYR A 551 0.33 4.27 -17.54
N THR A 552 1.12 4.05 -18.58
CA THR A 552 1.03 2.90 -19.49
C THR A 552 2.41 2.31 -19.72
N ASN A 553 2.48 0.99 -19.76
CA ASN A 553 3.70 0.24 -20.05
C ASN A 553 3.78 -0.18 -21.52
N SER A 554 4.96 -0.12 -22.10
CA SER A 554 5.27 -0.67 -23.40
C SER A 554 6.68 -1.28 -23.39
N GLY A 555 6.81 -2.49 -22.85
CA GLY A 555 8.10 -3.16 -22.67
C GLY A 555 9.01 -2.39 -21.72
N LYS A 556 10.18 -1.95 -22.20
CA LYS A 556 11.14 -1.15 -21.42
C LYS A 556 10.82 0.36 -21.40
N ARG A 557 9.60 0.77 -21.76
CA ARG A 557 9.16 2.17 -21.76
C ARG A 557 7.95 2.32 -20.87
N LEU A 558 7.97 3.35 -20.06
CA LEU A 558 6.86 3.77 -19.21
C LEU A 558 6.47 5.18 -19.63
N GLN A 559 5.27 5.38 -20.15
CA GLN A 559 4.73 6.71 -20.37
C GLN A 559 3.79 7.04 -19.23
N PHE A 560 3.95 8.21 -18.61
CA PHE A 560 3.10 8.61 -17.51
C PHE A 560 2.65 10.06 -17.63
N ASN A 561 1.48 10.32 -17.09
CA ASN A 561 0.85 11.63 -17.05
C ASN A 561 0.63 12.04 -15.60
N ILE A 562 1.08 13.25 -15.26
CA ILE A 562 0.85 13.90 -13.98
C ILE A 562 -0.14 15.02 -14.23
N THR A 563 -1.30 14.95 -13.59
CA THR A 563 -2.30 16.02 -13.60
C THR A 563 -2.29 16.73 -12.26
N VAL A 564 -2.05 18.05 -12.26
CA VAL A 564 -2.09 18.89 -11.06
C VAL A 564 -3.34 19.75 -11.11
N SER A 565 -4.24 19.57 -10.14
CA SER A 565 -5.46 20.36 -9.99
C SER A 565 -5.22 21.65 -9.20
N GLY A 566 -6.19 22.58 -9.27
CA GLY A 566 -6.13 23.86 -8.57
C GLY A 566 -5.35 24.92 -9.33
N THR A 567 -5.00 26.03 -8.65
CA THR A 567 -4.39 27.22 -9.26
C THR A 567 -2.93 27.45 -8.86
N LYS A 568 -2.45 26.80 -7.80
CA LYS A 568 -1.07 26.97 -7.29
C LYS A 568 -0.21 25.77 -7.69
N PRO A 569 1.09 25.97 -7.95
CA PRO A 569 2.03 24.86 -8.13
C PRO A 569 2.10 23.96 -6.89
N VAL A 570 2.45 22.70 -7.09
CA VAL A 570 2.81 21.75 -6.02
C VAL A 570 4.32 21.59 -6.01
N SER A 571 4.96 21.91 -4.87
CA SER A 571 6.40 21.81 -4.70
C SER A 571 6.79 20.51 -3.98
N GLY A 572 7.94 19.95 -4.36
CA GLY A 572 8.49 18.75 -3.70
C GLY A 572 7.76 17.45 -4.01
N ALA A 573 6.85 17.44 -5.00
CA ALA A 573 6.21 16.20 -5.42
C ALA A 573 7.24 15.24 -6.01
N SER A 574 7.18 13.97 -5.61
CA SER A 574 8.08 12.94 -6.12
C SER A 574 7.30 11.68 -6.49
N LEU A 575 7.87 10.94 -7.43
CA LEU A 575 7.37 9.63 -7.84
C LEU A 575 8.43 8.58 -7.52
N VAL A 576 7.99 7.36 -7.32
CA VAL A 576 8.88 6.20 -7.23
C VAL A 576 8.66 5.32 -8.44
N VAL A 577 9.72 5.11 -9.19
CA VAL A 577 9.74 4.23 -10.36
C VAL A 577 10.28 2.86 -9.94
N MET A 578 9.50 1.81 -10.23
CA MET A 578 9.92 0.42 -10.08
C MET A 578 10.71 0.01 -11.32
N ILE A 579 11.99 -0.33 -11.11
CA ILE A 579 12.93 -0.65 -12.18
C ILE A 579 12.67 -2.09 -12.65
N PRO A 580 12.46 -2.32 -13.96
CA PRO A 580 12.08 -3.65 -14.47
C PRO A 580 13.18 -4.70 -14.34
N GLN A 581 14.43 -4.29 -14.20
CA GLN A 581 15.57 -5.18 -14.01
C GLN A 581 16.70 -4.45 -13.29
N LYS A 582 17.37 -5.13 -12.36
CA LYS A 582 18.54 -4.63 -11.64
C LYS A 582 19.64 -4.15 -12.62
N GLY A 583 20.22 -3.00 -12.30
CA GLY A 583 21.30 -2.40 -13.10
C GLY A 583 20.83 -1.49 -14.23
N LEU A 584 19.54 -1.45 -14.54
CA LEU A 584 19.02 -0.49 -15.49
C LEU A 584 18.91 0.90 -14.87
N LEU A 585 19.22 1.92 -15.67
CA LEU A 585 19.10 3.33 -15.30
C LEU A 585 17.77 3.89 -15.84
N PRO A 586 16.88 4.40 -14.99
CA PRO A 586 15.69 5.11 -15.45
C PRO A 586 16.09 6.51 -15.95
N VAL A 587 15.82 6.78 -17.22
CA VAL A 587 15.96 8.10 -17.83
C VAL A 587 14.57 8.68 -18.02
N VAL A 588 14.26 9.74 -17.26
CA VAL A 588 12.94 10.38 -17.29
C VAL A 588 13.02 11.72 -18.00
N GLN A 589 12.18 11.90 -19.01
CA GLN A 589 12.16 13.12 -19.83
C GLN A 589 10.72 13.58 -20.07
N PRO A 590 10.47 14.92 -20.08
CA PRO A 590 9.19 15.44 -20.53
C PRO A 590 9.01 15.17 -22.03
N THR A 591 7.79 14.85 -22.46
CA THR A 591 7.48 14.64 -23.87
C THR A 591 7.33 15.97 -24.64
N LYS A 592 7.08 17.07 -23.94
CA LYS A 592 7.02 18.42 -24.52
C LYS A 592 8.35 19.16 -24.33
N ILE A 593 8.77 19.88 -25.36
CA ILE A 593 9.95 20.77 -25.31
C ILE A 593 9.67 21.88 -24.27
N GLY A 594 10.66 22.13 -23.40
CA GLY A 594 10.54 23.12 -22.31
C GLY A 594 9.82 22.61 -21.06
N GLY A 595 9.42 21.34 -21.01
CA GLY A 595 8.87 20.74 -19.79
C GLY A 595 9.89 20.66 -18.65
N VAL A 596 9.41 20.66 -17.40
CA VAL A 596 10.24 20.55 -16.20
C VAL A 596 10.99 19.22 -16.22
N LYS A 597 12.32 19.28 -16.11
CA LYS A 597 13.16 18.08 -16.00
C LYS A 597 13.23 17.66 -14.53
N PRO A 598 12.83 16.43 -14.19
CA PRO A 598 12.95 15.95 -12.82
C PRO A 598 14.39 15.53 -12.51
N VAL A 599 14.71 15.49 -11.21
CA VAL A 599 15.92 14.85 -10.69
C VAL A 599 15.62 13.39 -10.40
N VAL A 600 16.46 12.49 -10.94
CA VAL A 600 16.34 11.05 -10.72
C VAL A 600 17.47 10.59 -9.81
N SER A 601 17.11 9.85 -8.74
CA SER A 601 18.07 9.27 -7.80
C SER A 601 17.64 7.86 -7.41
N PHE A 602 18.62 6.96 -7.18
CA PHE A 602 18.31 5.59 -6.76
C PHE A 602 17.93 5.54 -5.29
N ILE A 603 16.90 4.74 -4.98
CA ILE A 603 16.58 4.29 -3.64
C ILE A 603 17.36 3.00 -3.35
N ASP A 604 17.28 2.06 -4.27
CA ASP A 604 17.95 0.75 -4.24
C ASP A 604 18.06 0.17 -5.67
N ASN A 605 18.38 -1.11 -5.77
CA ASN A 605 18.51 -1.80 -7.06
C ASN A 605 17.22 -1.91 -7.87
N TYR A 606 16.06 -1.69 -7.25
CA TYR A 606 14.72 -1.92 -7.83
C TYR A 606 13.89 -0.65 -7.94
N ARG A 607 14.35 0.45 -7.31
CA ARG A 607 13.57 1.68 -7.20
C ARG A 607 14.41 2.92 -7.41
N ALA A 608 13.81 3.89 -8.07
CA ALA A 608 14.38 5.23 -8.18
C ALA A 608 13.32 6.29 -7.86
N THR A 609 13.74 7.36 -7.18
CA THR A 609 12.94 8.57 -6.97
C THR A 609 13.04 9.47 -8.18
N VAL A 610 11.92 10.02 -8.61
CA VAL A 610 11.81 11.08 -9.63
C VAL A 610 11.24 12.31 -8.93
N LEU A 611 12.08 13.27 -8.60
CA LEU A 611 11.75 14.47 -7.85
C LEU A 611 11.49 15.66 -8.79
N PHE A 612 10.39 16.37 -8.55
CA PHE A 612 10.02 17.61 -9.19
C PHE A 612 10.12 18.75 -8.18
N ASP A 613 10.94 19.76 -8.47
CA ASP A 613 11.05 20.94 -7.59
C ASP A 613 9.69 21.64 -7.49
N SER A 614 9.01 21.79 -8.63
CA SER A 614 7.67 22.37 -8.70
C SER A 614 6.92 21.87 -9.92
N LEU A 615 5.66 21.50 -9.73
CA LEU A 615 4.72 21.13 -10.79
C LEU A 615 3.60 22.17 -10.85
N SER A 616 3.54 22.92 -11.97
CA SER A 616 2.46 23.87 -12.21
C SER A 616 1.12 23.16 -12.43
N PRO A 617 -0.03 23.84 -12.21
CA PRO A 617 -1.33 23.30 -12.57
C PRO A 617 -1.41 22.86 -14.04
N GLY A 618 -2.13 21.78 -14.31
CA GLY A 618 -2.31 21.22 -15.66
C GLY A 618 -1.74 19.82 -15.85
N ASN A 619 -1.55 19.44 -17.11
CA ASN A 619 -1.11 18.10 -17.51
C ASN A 619 0.36 18.11 -17.93
N HIS A 620 1.13 17.20 -17.36
CA HIS A 620 2.55 16.99 -17.62
C HIS A 620 2.77 15.55 -18.06
N VAL A 621 3.20 15.35 -19.29
CA VAL A 621 3.43 14.02 -19.86
C VAL A 621 4.93 13.75 -19.93
N TYR A 622 5.32 12.60 -19.38
CA TYR A 622 6.70 12.14 -19.30
C TYR A 622 6.86 10.75 -19.91
N GLN A 623 8.07 10.46 -20.27
CA GLN A 623 8.49 9.11 -20.65
C GLN A 623 9.70 8.71 -19.80
N ALA A 624 9.63 7.51 -19.22
CA ALA A 624 10.78 6.85 -18.63
C ALA A 624 11.24 5.72 -19.56
N THR A 625 12.53 5.67 -19.82
CA THR A 625 13.21 4.58 -20.53
C THR A 625 14.25 3.98 -19.61
N PHE A 626 14.48 2.68 -19.74
CA PHE A 626 15.43 1.95 -18.91
C PHE A 626 16.58 1.49 -19.79
N THR A 627 17.76 2.04 -19.52
CA THR A 627 18.99 1.77 -20.29
C THR A 627 20.02 1.08 -19.41
N ASN A 628 20.96 0.34 -20.04
CA ASN A 628 22.10 -0.26 -19.34
C ASN A 628 23.12 0.81 -18.97
#